data_e2513c0df1be96ccb02d544aa8a7830c
#
_entry.id   e2513c0df1be96ccb02d544aa8a7830c
#
_cell.length_a   1.000
_cell.length_b   1.000
_cell.length_c   1.000
_cell.angle_alpha   90.00
_cell.angle_beta   90.00
_cell.angle_gamma   90.00
#
_symmetry.space_group_name_H-M   'P 1'
#
loop_
_entity.id
_entity.type
_entity.pdbx_description
1 polymer ?
#
loop_
_entity_poly.entity_id
_entity_poly.type
_entity_poly.pdbx_seq_one_letter_code
_entity_poly.pdbx_strand_id
1 'polypeptide(L)'
;MTLPHLSAVLLSVATFLVACQSTAAPSLMPSTGEWPNEPGGFLAMTNQPWNDLANHGWNRRDSTDDRIVADADAPSSPGATLEYIYPAGFPGGTAPATHYFPLDGRKELFVGLQWKVSSPWQGHSSAVNKMQFLYAKGADVAMVMYGPPAGPFEIRVMPQWREHGGAWLTPNVNRRTLALGKWHSVEWYLKYESAYGAGDGIVRWWVNRELAGNYTHVRFPDDEGFVEYQISPTWGGVGDSKTRSEYFRFDHSYISVPGPEHE
;
A
#
# COMPACT_ATOMS: atom_id res chain seq x y z
N MET A 1 -5.01 29.43 75.03
CA MET A 1 -4.11 28.37 74.53
C MET A 1 -4.97 27.39 73.72
N THR A 2 -5.05 27.55 72.39
CA THR A 2 -5.85 26.74 71.48
C THR A 2 -4.87 25.98 70.55
N LEU A 3 -4.93 24.67 70.57
CA LEU A 3 -4.12 23.78 69.72
C LEU A 3 -4.74 23.71 68.28
N PRO A 4 -3.91 23.71 67.20
CA PRO A 4 -4.42 23.53 65.86
C PRO A 4 -4.61 22.03 65.50
N HIS A 5 -5.73 21.73 64.86
CA HIS A 5 -6.04 20.43 64.29
C HIS A 5 -5.19 20.18 63.00
N LEU A 6 -4.40 19.10 62.98
CA LEU A 6 -3.77 18.58 61.79
C LEU A 6 -4.80 17.74 61.01
N SER A 7 -5.19 18.20 59.78
CA SER A 7 -5.93 17.41 58.82
C SER A 7 -4.95 16.57 57.99
N ALA A 8 -5.06 15.25 58.09
CA ALA A 8 -4.33 14.32 57.24
C ALA A 8 -5.04 14.20 55.88
N VAL A 9 -4.32 14.58 54.82
CA VAL A 9 -4.77 14.37 53.42
C VAL A 9 -4.30 12.97 52.99
N LEU A 10 -5.24 12.08 52.82
CA LEU A 10 -5.00 10.76 52.20
C LEU A 10 -4.89 10.92 50.68
N LEU A 11 -3.68 10.71 50.14
CA LEU A 11 -3.41 10.67 48.71
C LEU A 11 -3.69 9.25 48.20
N SER A 12 -4.82 9.05 47.49
CA SER A 12 -5.11 7.80 46.79
C SER A 12 -4.29 7.74 45.50
N VAL A 13 -3.33 6.86 45.43
CA VAL A 13 -2.59 6.52 44.21
C VAL A 13 -3.43 5.51 43.42
N ALA A 14 -4.11 5.95 42.35
CA ALA A 14 -4.76 5.07 41.40
C ALA A 14 -3.71 4.50 40.42
N THR A 15 -3.39 3.22 40.58
CA THR A 15 -2.52 2.49 39.66
C THR A 15 -3.32 2.13 38.42
N PHE A 16 -3.11 2.84 37.31
CA PHE A 16 -3.64 2.45 36.01
C PHE A 16 -2.82 1.27 35.46
N LEU A 17 -3.40 0.09 35.49
CA LEU A 17 -2.92 -1.06 34.73
C LEU A 17 -3.25 -0.80 33.25
N VAL A 18 -2.27 -0.36 32.46
CA VAL A 18 -2.36 -0.38 31.02
C VAL A 18 -2.26 -1.85 30.57
N ALA A 19 -3.41 -2.42 30.23
CA ALA A 19 -3.44 -3.72 29.58
C ALA A 19 -2.82 -3.56 28.17
N CYS A 20 -1.59 -4.07 28.03
CA CYS A 20 -0.97 -4.24 26.73
C CYS A 20 -1.78 -5.32 25.99
N GLN A 21 -2.67 -4.90 25.09
CA GLN A 21 -3.32 -5.84 24.16
C GLN A 21 -2.25 -6.30 23.18
N SER A 22 -1.74 -7.49 23.38
CA SER A 22 -0.95 -8.21 22.37
C SER A 22 -1.89 -8.48 21.21
N THR A 23 -1.73 -7.72 20.11
CA THR A 23 -2.36 -8.08 18.84
C THR A 23 -1.66 -9.36 18.38
N ALA A 24 -2.38 -10.47 18.39
CA ALA A 24 -1.88 -11.72 17.82
C ALA A 24 -1.47 -11.47 16.35
N ALA A 25 -0.29 -11.99 15.97
CA ALA A 25 0.13 -11.94 14.57
C ALA A 25 -0.97 -12.55 13.67
N PRO A 26 -1.20 -11.99 12.48
CA PRO A 26 -2.22 -12.51 11.57
C PRO A 26 -1.94 -13.99 11.26
N SER A 27 -2.97 -14.82 11.33
CA SER A 27 -2.89 -16.24 10.98
C SER A 27 -2.68 -16.36 9.48
N LEU A 28 -1.59 -16.98 9.05
CA LEU A 28 -1.32 -17.22 7.63
C LEU A 28 -2.30 -18.25 7.06
N MET A 29 -2.77 -18.02 5.83
CA MET A 29 -3.73 -18.88 5.12
C MET A 29 -3.09 -19.44 3.84
N PRO A 30 -3.52 -20.61 3.34
CA PRO A 30 -3.09 -21.08 2.01
C PRO A 30 -3.34 -20.03 0.93
N SER A 31 -2.45 -19.97 -0.09
CA SER A 31 -2.65 -19.12 -1.26
C SER A 31 -3.98 -19.44 -1.97
N THR A 32 -4.66 -18.42 -2.47
CA THR A 32 -5.95 -18.57 -3.17
C THR A 32 -5.79 -19.07 -4.61
N GLY A 33 -4.56 -18.98 -5.18
CA GLY A 33 -4.30 -19.29 -6.59
C GLY A 33 -4.84 -18.26 -7.59
N GLU A 34 -5.38 -17.13 -7.12
CA GLU A 34 -5.90 -16.06 -7.98
C GLU A 34 -4.79 -15.24 -8.66
N TRP A 35 -3.59 -15.26 -8.09
CA TRP A 35 -2.44 -14.45 -8.51
C TRP A 35 -1.40 -15.33 -9.21
N PRO A 36 -1.38 -15.37 -10.55
CA PRO A 36 -0.57 -16.33 -11.31
C PRO A 36 0.95 -16.13 -11.19
N ASN A 37 1.39 -14.94 -10.73
CA ASN A 37 2.81 -14.66 -10.57
C ASN A 37 3.27 -14.73 -9.09
N GLU A 38 2.39 -15.16 -8.19
CA GLU A 38 2.75 -15.43 -6.81
C GLU A 38 3.78 -16.57 -6.74
N PRO A 39 4.89 -16.41 -6.00
CA PRO A 39 5.84 -17.50 -5.83
C PRO A 39 5.21 -18.72 -5.14
N GLY A 40 5.61 -19.92 -5.57
CA GLY A 40 5.15 -21.17 -4.92
C GLY A 40 5.57 -21.23 -3.45
N GLY A 41 4.69 -21.80 -2.62
CA GLY A 41 4.94 -21.94 -1.17
C GLY A 41 4.67 -20.70 -0.34
N PHE A 42 4.14 -19.63 -0.93
CA PHE A 42 3.69 -18.46 -0.18
C PHE A 42 2.37 -18.73 0.53
N LEU A 43 2.18 -18.05 1.67
CA LEU A 43 0.97 -18.09 2.48
C LEU A 43 0.38 -16.68 2.59
N ALA A 44 -0.94 -16.56 2.45
CA ALA A 44 -1.63 -15.30 2.52
C ALA A 44 -1.64 -14.73 3.95
N MET A 45 -1.23 -13.49 4.11
CA MET A 45 -1.41 -12.68 5.32
C MET A 45 -2.80 -12.03 5.33
N THR A 46 -3.27 -11.60 4.17
CA THR A 46 -4.59 -11.00 3.98
C THR A 46 -5.09 -11.21 2.56
N ASN A 47 -6.39 -11.36 2.44
CA ASN A 47 -7.12 -11.41 1.17
C ASN A 47 -8.40 -10.57 1.34
N GLN A 48 -8.31 -9.28 1.02
CA GLN A 48 -9.35 -8.30 1.30
C GLN A 48 -10.19 -7.98 0.06
N PRO A 49 -11.44 -8.43 0.00
CA PRO A 49 -12.32 -8.22 -1.15
C PRO A 49 -12.99 -6.84 -1.17
N TRP A 50 -12.80 -6.00 -0.16
CA TRP A 50 -13.41 -4.67 -0.02
C TRP A 50 -14.94 -4.65 -0.09
N ASN A 51 -15.60 -5.67 0.47
CA ASN A 51 -17.06 -5.72 0.55
C ASN A 51 -17.65 -4.71 1.54
N ASP A 52 -16.84 -4.22 2.45
CA ASP A 52 -17.15 -3.19 3.43
C ASP A 52 -15.88 -2.44 3.87
N LEU A 53 -16.02 -1.46 4.75
CA LEU A 53 -14.91 -0.74 5.37
C LEU A 53 -14.57 -1.26 6.78
N ALA A 54 -15.08 -2.42 7.17
CA ALA A 54 -14.75 -3.02 8.44
C ALA A 54 -13.27 -3.45 8.49
N ASN A 55 -12.74 -3.46 9.72
CA ASN A 55 -11.37 -3.86 9.95
C ASN A 55 -11.22 -5.39 9.84
N HIS A 56 -10.68 -5.85 8.72
CA HIS A 56 -10.28 -7.24 8.47
C HIS A 56 -8.75 -7.40 8.60
N GLY A 57 -8.16 -6.85 9.66
CA GLY A 57 -6.71 -6.71 9.84
C GLY A 57 -6.14 -5.44 9.22
N TRP A 58 -6.95 -4.71 8.47
CA TRP A 58 -6.61 -3.41 7.91
C TRP A 58 -7.00 -2.29 8.85
N ASN A 59 -6.20 -1.25 8.88
CA ASN A 59 -6.47 -0.02 9.59
C ASN A 59 -6.72 1.11 8.60
N ARG A 60 -7.40 2.16 9.05
CA ARG A 60 -7.71 3.33 8.25
C ARG A 60 -7.28 4.59 8.99
N ARG A 61 -6.66 5.54 8.28
CA ARG A 61 -6.30 6.86 8.80
C ARG A 61 -6.58 7.95 7.76
N ASP A 62 -6.55 9.17 8.23
CA ASP A 62 -6.75 10.39 7.48
C ASP A 62 -8.17 10.54 6.93
N SER A 63 -8.34 11.10 5.78
CA SER A 63 -9.56 11.58 5.15
C SER A 63 -10.77 10.62 5.13
N THR A 64 -11.89 11.17 4.70
CA THR A 64 -13.22 10.53 4.60
C THR A 64 -13.69 10.36 3.16
N ASP A 65 -12.82 10.59 2.17
CA ASP A 65 -13.18 10.56 0.76
C ASP A 65 -12.99 9.15 0.16
N ASP A 66 -13.40 8.13 0.92
CA ASP A 66 -13.47 6.74 0.50
C ASP A 66 -14.84 6.15 0.83
N ARG A 67 -15.29 5.21 0.01
CA ARG A 67 -16.56 4.50 0.20
C ARG A 67 -16.59 3.17 -0.52
N ILE A 68 -17.58 2.33 -0.19
CA ILE A 68 -17.88 1.12 -0.95
C ILE A 68 -18.93 1.44 -2.02
N VAL A 69 -18.66 1.02 -3.25
CA VAL A 69 -19.56 1.20 -4.40
C VAL A 69 -19.65 -0.07 -5.22
N ALA A 70 -20.76 -0.28 -5.91
CA ALA A 70 -20.86 -1.32 -6.93
C ALA A 70 -20.14 -0.88 -8.21
N ASP A 71 -19.49 -1.85 -8.87
CA ASP A 71 -18.90 -1.70 -10.20
C ASP A 71 -19.11 -3.01 -10.96
N ALA A 72 -20.05 -3.04 -11.89
CA ALA A 72 -20.46 -4.26 -12.59
C ALA A 72 -19.31 -4.94 -13.37
N ASP A 73 -18.26 -4.19 -13.69
CA ASP A 73 -17.06 -4.69 -14.40
C ASP A 73 -15.95 -5.16 -13.42
N ALA A 74 -16.16 -5.06 -12.11
CA ALA A 74 -15.17 -5.47 -11.12
C ALA A 74 -14.87 -6.97 -11.22
N PRO A 75 -13.60 -7.39 -11.25
CA PRO A 75 -13.24 -8.75 -11.59
C PRO A 75 -13.57 -9.78 -10.49
N SER A 76 -13.58 -9.38 -9.23
CA SER A 76 -13.80 -10.30 -8.09
C SER A 76 -15.08 -10.01 -7.34
N SER A 77 -15.42 -8.74 -7.13
CA SER A 77 -16.55 -8.31 -6.28
C SER A 77 -17.43 -7.24 -6.97
N PRO A 78 -18.20 -7.57 -8.03
CA PRO A 78 -18.98 -6.57 -8.77
C PRO A 78 -19.98 -5.78 -7.92
N GLY A 79 -20.43 -6.34 -6.81
CA GLY A 79 -21.38 -5.71 -5.89
C GLY A 79 -20.76 -4.67 -4.96
N ALA A 80 -19.43 -4.73 -4.74
CA ALA A 80 -18.77 -3.90 -3.74
C ALA A 80 -17.29 -3.72 -4.08
N THR A 81 -16.84 -2.47 -4.25
CA THR A 81 -15.44 -2.10 -4.46
C THR A 81 -15.10 -0.88 -3.62
N LEU A 82 -13.87 -0.78 -3.14
CA LEU A 82 -13.38 0.39 -2.44
C LEU A 82 -13.12 1.51 -3.45
N GLU A 83 -13.78 2.65 -3.29
CA GLU A 83 -13.56 3.85 -4.11
C GLU A 83 -12.93 4.96 -3.28
N TYR A 84 -11.83 5.53 -3.79
CA TYR A 84 -11.21 6.76 -3.32
C TYR A 84 -11.60 7.88 -4.27
N ILE A 85 -12.20 8.94 -3.72
CA ILE A 85 -12.76 10.06 -4.49
C ILE A 85 -11.80 11.24 -4.44
N TYR A 86 -11.50 11.80 -5.59
CA TYR A 86 -10.79 13.07 -5.74
C TYR A 86 -11.79 14.10 -6.23
N PRO A 87 -12.45 14.87 -5.35
CA PRO A 87 -13.42 15.88 -5.78
C PRO A 87 -12.75 17.00 -6.57
N ALA A 88 -13.53 17.77 -7.30
CA ALA A 88 -13.03 19.01 -7.89
C ALA A 88 -12.45 19.93 -6.80
N GLY A 89 -11.27 20.49 -7.03
CA GLY A 89 -10.50 21.25 -6.03
C GLY A 89 -9.60 20.39 -5.13
N PHE A 90 -9.61 19.05 -5.25
CA PHE A 90 -8.75 18.19 -4.45
C PHE A 90 -7.27 18.55 -4.64
N PRO A 91 -6.52 18.83 -3.56
CA PRO A 91 -5.16 19.33 -3.65
C PRO A 91 -4.14 18.22 -3.99
N GLY A 92 -3.14 18.57 -4.77
CA GLY A 92 -1.97 17.70 -4.99
C GLY A 92 -1.18 17.46 -3.71
N GLY A 93 -0.45 16.34 -3.67
CA GLY A 93 0.36 15.91 -2.53
C GLY A 93 -0.42 15.24 -1.40
N THR A 94 -1.72 15.00 -1.59
CA THR A 94 -2.59 14.35 -0.60
C THR A 94 -3.26 13.09 -1.15
N ALA A 95 -3.71 12.21 -0.25
CA ALA A 95 -4.54 11.06 -0.55
C ALA A 95 -5.96 11.29 -0.04
N PRO A 96 -7.00 10.77 -0.73
CA PRO A 96 -8.39 10.83 -0.25
C PRO A 96 -8.61 10.12 1.08
N ALA A 97 -7.95 8.99 1.26
CA ALA A 97 -7.87 8.21 2.49
C ALA A 97 -6.65 7.29 2.42
N THR A 98 -6.29 6.66 3.55
CA THR A 98 -5.22 5.67 3.63
C THR A 98 -5.74 4.42 4.35
N HIS A 99 -5.67 3.27 3.69
CA HIS A 99 -5.81 1.97 4.33
C HIS A 99 -4.43 1.32 4.43
N TYR A 100 -4.12 0.72 5.59
CA TYR A 100 -2.82 0.12 5.82
C TYR A 100 -2.91 -1.21 6.57
N PHE A 101 -1.95 -2.09 6.28
CA PHE A 101 -1.84 -3.43 6.85
C PHE A 101 -0.43 -3.61 7.45
N PRO A 102 -0.29 -4.05 8.72
CA PRO A 102 1.00 -4.29 9.35
C PRO A 102 1.69 -5.51 8.73
N LEU A 103 3.02 -5.42 8.54
CA LEU A 103 3.84 -6.47 7.92
C LEU A 103 4.88 -7.07 8.86
N ASP A 104 5.09 -6.48 10.04
CA ASP A 104 5.96 -6.98 11.12
C ASP A 104 7.39 -7.34 10.67
N GLY A 105 7.99 -6.54 9.79
CA GLY A 105 9.38 -6.73 9.35
C GLY A 105 9.58 -7.82 8.30
N ARG A 106 8.61 -8.03 7.40
CA ARG A 106 8.74 -9.01 6.31
C ARG A 106 9.80 -8.61 5.30
N LYS A 107 10.77 -9.50 5.05
CA LYS A 107 11.86 -9.28 4.08
C LYS A 107 11.54 -9.76 2.67
N GLU A 108 10.52 -10.59 2.53
CA GLU A 108 10.06 -11.11 1.25
C GLU A 108 8.53 -11.14 1.25
N LEU A 109 7.92 -10.60 0.21
CA LEU A 109 6.47 -10.54 0.10
C LEU A 109 6.00 -10.41 -1.35
N PHE A 110 4.78 -10.84 -1.56
CA PHE A 110 4.03 -10.65 -2.79
C PHE A 110 2.75 -9.87 -2.49
N VAL A 111 2.40 -8.93 -3.37
CA VAL A 111 1.17 -8.14 -3.29
C VAL A 111 0.40 -8.27 -4.59
N GLY A 112 -0.89 -8.59 -4.52
CA GLY A 112 -1.82 -8.57 -5.63
C GLY A 112 -2.89 -7.50 -5.44
N LEU A 113 -3.26 -6.80 -6.50
CA LEU A 113 -4.22 -5.70 -6.45
C LEU A 113 -5.06 -5.66 -7.73
N GLN A 114 -6.38 -5.66 -7.60
CA GLN A 114 -7.28 -5.30 -8.69
C GLN A 114 -7.60 -3.80 -8.58
N TRP A 115 -7.28 -3.05 -9.62
CA TRP A 115 -7.33 -1.59 -9.58
C TRP A 115 -7.91 -0.99 -10.86
N LYS A 116 -8.66 0.10 -10.71
CA LYS A 116 -9.24 0.88 -11.80
C LYS A 116 -9.11 2.38 -11.53
N VAL A 117 -8.70 3.12 -12.55
CA VAL A 117 -8.70 4.59 -12.53
C VAL A 117 -9.85 5.10 -13.37
N SER A 118 -10.46 6.21 -12.98
CA SER A 118 -11.55 6.84 -13.74
C SER A 118 -11.13 7.22 -15.17
N SER A 119 -12.09 7.29 -16.07
CA SER A 119 -11.91 7.85 -17.39
C SER A 119 -12.93 8.99 -17.59
N PRO A 120 -12.45 10.22 -17.81
CA PRO A 120 -11.07 10.67 -17.91
C PRO A 120 -10.32 10.67 -16.55
N TRP A 121 -8.99 10.85 -16.57
CA TRP A 121 -8.14 11.08 -15.41
C TRP A 121 -7.20 12.26 -15.69
N GLN A 122 -7.19 13.23 -14.77
CA GLN A 122 -6.20 14.29 -14.76
C GLN A 122 -4.98 13.84 -13.97
N GLY A 123 -3.89 13.52 -14.66
CA GLY A 123 -2.59 13.29 -14.03
C GLY A 123 -2.05 14.59 -13.41
N HIS A 124 -1.19 14.45 -12.41
CA HIS A 124 -0.52 15.58 -11.78
C HIS A 124 0.62 16.12 -12.67
N SER A 125 0.95 17.41 -12.59
CA SER A 125 2.04 18.04 -13.36
C SER A 125 3.42 17.42 -13.09
N SER A 126 3.63 16.85 -11.89
CA SER A 126 4.83 16.08 -11.58
C SER A 126 4.93 14.73 -12.30
N ALA A 127 3.92 14.34 -13.07
CA ALA A 127 3.73 13.05 -13.70
C ALA A 127 3.50 11.87 -12.73
N VAL A 128 3.49 12.08 -11.42
CA VAL A 128 3.34 11.05 -10.38
C VAL A 128 1.91 10.98 -9.92
N ASN A 129 1.35 9.78 -9.88
CA ASN A 129 0.09 9.46 -9.21
C ASN A 129 0.35 8.18 -8.41
N LYS A 130 0.58 8.30 -7.12
CA LYS A 130 0.94 7.17 -6.26
C LYS A 130 -0.28 6.28 -6.06
N MET A 131 -0.07 5.00 -5.87
CA MET A 131 -1.14 4.01 -5.71
C MET A 131 -1.03 3.32 -4.35
N GLN A 132 0.13 2.75 -4.10
CA GLN A 132 0.41 1.93 -2.93
C GLN A 132 1.86 2.11 -2.49
N PHE A 133 2.13 1.79 -1.23
CA PHE A 133 3.43 1.93 -0.60
C PHE A 133 3.78 0.69 0.21
N LEU A 134 5.07 0.43 0.33
CA LEU A 134 5.65 -0.43 1.32
C LEU A 134 6.64 0.39 2.13
N TYR A 135 6.42 0.44 3.43
CA TYR A 135 7.27 1.16 4.37
C TYR A 135 8.28 0.23 5.01
N ALA A 136 9.55 0.64 4.94
CA ALA A 136 10.65 0.15 5.75
C ALA A 136 10.90 1.14 6.90
N LYS A 137 11.86 0.89 7.76
CA LYS A 137 12.21 1.82 8.84
C LYS A 137 12.83 3.10 8.27
N GLY A 138 12.07 4.18 8.30
CA GLY A 138 12.53 5.49 7.84
C GLY A 138 12.59 5.70 6.33
N ALA A 139 12.05 4.78 5.54
CA ALA A 139 11.99 4.86 4.08
C ALA A 139 10.74 4.18 3.54
N ASP A 140 10.41 4.44 2.29
CA ASP A 140 9.32 3.76 1.60
C ASP A 140 9.64 3.50 0.13
N VAL A 141 8.89 2.58 -0.46
CA VAL A 141 8.83 2.37 -1.90
C VAL A 141 7.38 2.48 -2.35
N ALA A 142 7.14 3.32 -3.34
CA ALA A 142 5.82 3.52 -3.90
C ALA A 142 5.68 2.86 -5.28
N MET A 143 4.53 2.24 -5.52
CA MET A 143 4.08 1.93 -6.87
C MET A 143 3.25 3.11 -7.37
N VAL A 144 3.52 3.57 -8.58
CA VAL A 144 2.93 4.79 -9.12
C VAL A 144 2.41 4.58 -10.53
N MET A 145 1.28 5.17 -10.84
CA MET A 145 0.86 5.45 -12.18
C MET A 145 1.59 6.70 -12.66
N TYR A 146 2.48 6.55 -13.61
CA TYR A 146 3.36 7.61 -14.10
C TYR A 146 3.00 8.04 -15.53
N GLY A 147 2.93 9.33 -15.77
CA GLY A 147 2.72 9.92 -17.09
C GLY A 147 2.35 11.40 -17.02
N PRO A 148 2.43 12.12 -18.15
CA PRO A 148 2.02 13.53 -18.21
C PRO A 148 0.54 13.70 -17.85
N PRO A 149 0.07 14.92 -17.54
CA PRO A 149 -1.30 15.15 -17.07
C PRO A 149 -2.43 14.56 -17.92
N ALA A 150 -2.22 14.47 -19.24
CA ALA A 150 -3.18 13.87 -20.17
C ALA A 150 -2.89 12.39 -20.49
N GLY A 151 -1.87 11.78 -19.88
CA GLY A 151 -1.36 10.46 -20.26
C GLY A 151 -0.51 10.51 -21.55
N PRO A 152 -0.07 9.39 -22.08
CA PRO A 152 -0.35 8.04 -21.58
C PRO A 152 0.31 7.72 -20.24
N PHE A 153 -0.26 6.76 -19.51
CA PHE A 153 0.24 6.35 -18.20
C PHE A 153 0.80 4.93 -18.24
N GLU A 154 1.83 4.69 -17.41
CA GLU A 154 2.45 3.38 -17.17
C GLU A 154 2.66 3.16 -15.67
N ILE A 155 2.89 1.93 -15.22
CA ILE A 155 3.26 1.63 -13.84
C ILE A 155 4.77 1.68 -13.68
N ARG A 156 5.23 2.42 -12.66
CA ARG A 156 6.62 2.46 -12.19
C ARG A 156 6.70 2.16 -10.71
N VAL A 157 7.90 1.79 -10.26
CA VAL A 157 8.23 1.67 -8.84
C VAL A 157 9.23 2.74 -8.47
N MET A 158 8.99 3.42 -7.37
CA MET A 158 9.76 4.57 -6.91
C MET A 158 10.31 4.30 -5.50
N PRO A 159 11.53 3.75 -5.37
CA PRO A 159 12.23 3.70 -4.10
C PRO A 159 12.55 5.11 -3.61
N GLN A 160 12.22 5.41 -2.35
CA GLN A 160 12.44 6.73 -1.75
C GLN A 160 13.57 6.68 -0.70
N TRP A 161 14.64 5.93 -0.98
CA TRP A 161 15.82 5.83 -0.14
C TRP A 161 17.13 6.05 -0.93
N ARG A 162 18.18 6.40 -0.19
CA ARG A 162 19.46 6.82 -0.77
C ARG A 162 20.28 5.67 -1.35
N GLU A 163 20.17 4.50 -0.76
CA GLU A 163 20.95 3.30 -1.09
C GLU A 163 20.74 2.87 -2.55
N HIS A 164 19.56 3.15 -3.09
CA HIS A 164 19.26 2.94 -4.51
C HIS A 164 19.61 4.14 -5.40
N GLY A 165 20.22 5.20 -4.86
CA GLY A 165 20.60 6.41 -5.61
C GLY A 165 19.42 7.26 -6.09
N GLY A 166 18.21 7.06 -5.56
CA GLY A 166 16.99 7.77 -5.95
C GLY A 166 16.51 7.44 -7.37
N ALA A 167 17.06 6.42 -8.01
CA ALA A 167 16.66 6.02 -9.36
C ALA A 167 15.29 5.35 -9.35
N TRP A 168 14.44 5.72 -10.28
CA TRP A 168 13.14 5.09 -10.47
C TRP A 168 13.28 3.80 -11.25
N LEU A 169 12.56 2.77 -10.81
CA LEU A 169 12.45 1.51 -11.53
C LEU A 169 11.36 1.65 -12.60
N THR A 170 11.80 1.78 -13.85
CA THR A 170 10.90 1.89 -15.00
C THR A 170 10.61 0.50 -15.58
N PRO A 171 9.52 0.29 -16.35
CA PRO A 171 9.32 -0.96 -17.06
C PRO A 171 10.52 -1.29 -17.94
N ASN A 172 11.24 -2.39 -17.65
CA ASN A 172 12.44 -2.84 -18.35
C ASN A 172 12.25 -4.18 -19.09
N VAL A 173 11.05 -4.78 -19.01
CA VAL A 173 10.67 -6.00 -19.75
C VAL A 173 9.56 -5.67 -20.74
N ASN A 174 8.36 -5.31 -20.26
CA ASN A 174 7.25 -4.89 -21.10
C ASN A 174 6.73 -3.53 -20.65
N ARG A 175 6.80 -2.55 -21.54
CA ARG A 175 6.21 -1.24 -21.30
C ARG A 175 4.77 -1.24 -21.79
N ARG A 176 3.82 -1.07 -20.88
CA ARG A 176 2.39 -1.04 -21.18
C ARG A 176 1.77 0.30 -20.81
N THR A 177 0.98 0.82 -21.72
CA THR A 177 0.10 1.96 -21.44
C THR A 177 -1.17 1.45 -20.77
N LEU A 178 -1.58 2.13 -19.70
CA LEU A 178 -2.81 1.83 -18.97
C LEU A 178 -4.03 2.37 -19.70
N ALA A 179 -5.08 1.56 -19.78
CA ALA A 179 -6.38 1.98 -20.30
C ALA A 179 -7.21 2.59 -19.17
N LEU A 180 -7.52 3.89 -19.27
CA LEU A 180 -8.39 4.56 -18.29
C LEU A 180 -9.80 3.97 -18.30
N GLY A 181 -10.44 3.90 -17.13
CA GLY A 181 -11.79 3.33 -16.99
C GLY A 181 -11.86 1.82 -17.09
N LYS A 182 -10.71 1.13 -17.14
CA LYS A 182 -10.65 -0.34 -17.16
C LYS A 182 -10.02 -0.86 -15.89
N TRP A 183 -10.39 -2.07 -15.50
CA TRP A 183 -9.76 -2.81 -14.43
C TRP A 183 -8.40 -3.37 -14.89
N HIS A 184 -7.44 -3.32 -14.02
CA HIS A 184 -6.10 -3.86 -14.19
C HIS A 184 -5.73 -4.73 -12.99
N SER A 185 -5.17 -5.92 -13.23
CA SER A 185 -4.43 -6.63 -12.20
C SER A 185 -3.02 -6.04 -12.12
N VAL A 186 -2.59 -5.73 -10.91
CA VAL A 186 -1.24 -5.25 -10.62
C VAL A 186 -0.66 -6.16 -9.55
N GLU A 187 0.44 -6.80 -9.87
CA GLU A 187 1.12 -7.71 -8.98
C GLU A 187 2.52 -7.17 -8.69
N TRP A 188 3.00 -7.35 -7.46
CA TRP A 188 4.27 -6.80 -7.00
C TRP A 188 4.98 -7.80 -6.09
N TYR A 189 6.20 -8.18 -6.44
CA TYR A 189 7.05 -9.06 -5.64
C TYR A 189 8.30 -8.29 -5.24
N LEU A 190 8.60 -8.31 -3.93
CA LEU A 190 9.78 -7.68 -3.35
C LEU A 190 10.48 -8.68 -2.45
N LYS A 191 11.81 -8.67 -2.54
CA LYS A 191 12.69 -9.44 -1.66
C LYS A 191 13.88 -8.58 -1.28
N TYR A 192 14.11 -8.47 0.02
CA TYR A 192 15.30 -7.82 0.56
C TYR A 192 16.57 -8.53 0.11
N GLU A 193 17.69 -7.86 0.26
CA GLU A 193 19.02 -8.41 0.01
C GLU A 193 19.30 -9.61 0.94
N SER A 194 20.08 -10.55 0.47
CA SER A 194 20.53 -11.72 1.26
C SER A 194 21.29 -11.33 2.54
N ALA A 195 21.97 -10.19 2.48
CA ALA A 195 22.59 -9.50 3.61
C ALA A 195 22.63 -8.00 3.30
N TYR A 196 22.59 -7.16 4.31
CA TYR A 196 22.63 -5.71 4.14
C TYR A 196 23.82 -5.27 3.29
N GLY A 197 23.56 -4.57 2.21
CA GLY A 197 24.56 -4.08 1.27
C GLY A 197 25.05 -5.08 0.21
N ALA A 198 24.46 -6.29 0.14
CA ALA A 198 24.81 -7.30 -0.87
C ALA A 198 24.41 -6.86 -2.29
N GLY A 199 23.40 -6.03 -2.44
CA GLY A 199 22.95 -5.51 -3.73
C GLY A 199 22.25 -6.56 -4.59
N ASP A 200 21.70 -7.60 -4.00
CA ASP A 200 20.99 -8.70 -4.65
C ASP A 200 19.48 -8.73 -4.38
N GLY A 201 18.96 -7.65 -3.83
CA GLY A 201 17.53 -7.49 -3.59
C GLY A 201 16.72 -7.46 -4.89
N ILE A 202 15.45 -7.86 -4.80
CA ILE A 202 14.58 -8.04 -5.95
C ILE A 202 13.35 -7.14 -5.85
N VAL A 203 13.01 -6.50 -6.97
CA VAL A 203 11.73 -5.85 -7.21
C VAL A 203 11.20 -6.26 -8.58
N ARG A 204 10.05 -6.90 -8.59
CA ARG A 204 9.34 -7.29 -9.82
C ARG A 204 7.90 -6.81 -9.76
N TRP A 205 7.35 -6.44 -10.91
CA TRP A 205 5.91 -6.16 -11.00
C TRP A 205 5.35 -6.57 -12.35
N TRP A 206 4.09 -6.93 -12.29
CA TRP A 206 3.31 -7.33 -13.46
C TRP A 206 2.10 -6.42 -13.58
N VAL A 207 1.68 -6.17 -14.80
CA VAL A 207 0.44 -5.45 -15.12
C VAL A 207 -0.37 -6.34 -16.05
N ASN A 208 -1.59 -6.66 -15.66
CA ASN A 208 -2.45 -7.59 -16.40
C ASN A 208 -1.75 -8.95 -16.66
N ARG A 209 -1.09 -9.48 -15.61
CA ARG A 209 -0.34 -10.75 -15.60
C ARG A 209 0.95 -10.76 -16.44
N GLU A 210 1.28 -9.68 -17.13
CA GLU A 210 2.51 -9.58 -17.93
C GLU A 210 3.60 -8.88 -17.14
N LEU A 211 4.80 -9.47 -17.10
CA LEU A 211 5.96 -8.91 -16.43
C LEU A 211 6.33 -7.56 -17.06
N ALA A 212 6.22 -6.50 -16.31
CA ALA A 212 6.55 -5.14 -16.72
C ALA A 212 7.96 -4.74 -16.29
N GLY A 213 8.34 -5.02 -15.05
CA GLY A 213 9.66 -4.72 -14.52
C GLY A 213 10.27 -5.89 -13.76
N ASN A 214 11.60 -6.07 -13.93
CA ASN A 214 12.38 -7.09 -13.25
C ASN A 214 13.76 -6.53 -12.89
N TYR A 215 13.95 -6.26 -11.61
CA TYR A 215 15.19 -5.74 -11.04
C TYR A 215 15.69 -6.71 -9.97
N THR A 216 16.91 -7.19 -10.12
CA THR A 216 17.53 -8.22 -9.24
C THR A 216 18.78 -7.71 -8.52
N HIS A 217 19.04 -6.41 -8.57
CA HIS A 217 20.19 -5.76 -7.96
C HIS A 217 19.73 -4.49 -7.23
N VAL A 218 18.69 -4.62 -6.41
CA VAL A 218 18.15 -3.50 -5.63
C VAL A 218 18.81 -3.50 -4.26
N ARG A 219 19.24 -2.32 -3.81
CA ARG A 219 19.67 -2.11 -2.42
C ARG A 219 18.51 -1.58 -1.61
N PHE A 220 18.30 -2.12 -0.43
CA PHE A 220 17.28 -1.67 0.52
C PHE A 220 17.89 -0.78 1.62
N PRO A 221 17.08 0.04 2.30
CA PRO A 221 17.59 1.06 3.24
C PRO A 221 18.12 0.47 4.56
N ASP A 222 17.69 -0.74 4.90
CA ASP A 222 18.02 -1.44 6.14
C ASP A 222 17.93 -2.97 5.94
N ASP A 223 18.05 -3.72 7.01
CA ASP A 223 17.88 -5.18 7.05
C ASP A 223 16.70 -5.61 7.95
N GLU A 224 15.85 -4.67 8.34
CA GLU A 224 14.71 -4.93 9.26
C GLU A 224 13.46 -5.41 8.51
N GLY A 225 13.38 -5.17 7.19
CA GLY A 225 12.24 -5.56 6.35
C GLY A 225 11.11 -4.53 6.33
N PHE A 226 10.04 -4.85 5.61
CA PHE A 226 8.87 -4.00 5.49
C PHE A 226 7.99 -4.10 6.72
N VAL A 227 7.60 -2.96 7.28
CA VAL A 227 6.80 -2.88 8.50
C VAL A 227 5.31 -2.61 8.23
N GLU A 228 4.98 -2.02 7.08
CA GLU A 228 3.62 -1.64 6.74
C GLU A 228 3.40 -1.59 5.23
N TYR A 229 2.26 -2.12 4.76
CA TYR A 229 1.73 -1.88 3.42
C TYR A 229 0.60 -0.87 3.48
N GLN A 230 0.55 0.06 2.51
CA GLN A 230 -0.51 1.06 2.42
C GLN A 230 -1.12 1.12 1.02
N ILE A 231 -2.45 1.21 0.95
CA ILE A 231 -3.17 1.82 -0.15
C ILE A 231 -3.40 3.28 0.25
N SER A 232 -2.58 4.16 -0.29
CA SER A 232 -2.62 5.61 -0.01
C SER A 232 -2.46 6.37 -1.33
N PRO A 233 -3.52 6.42 -2.15
CA PRO A 233 -3.42 6.87 -3.53
C PRO A 233 -3.24 8.39 -3.61
N THR A 234 -2.02 8.85 -3.30
CA THR A 234 -1.64 10.25 -3.27
C THR A 234 -1.54 10.82 -4.68
N TRP A 235 -2.33 11.85 -4.98
CA TRP A 235 -2.29 12.53 -6.27
C TRP A 235 -1.13 13.51 -6.34
N GLY A 236 -0.05 13.08 -6.99
CA GLY A 236 1.11 13.90 -7.32
C GLY A 236 1.91 14.45 -6.16
N GLY A 237 2.43 15.63 -6.38
CA GLY A 237 3.11 16.47 -5.40
C GLY A 237 2.29 17.71 -5.05
N VAL A 238 2.88 18.68 -4.34
CA VAL A 238 2.22 19.94 -3.98
C VAL A 238 2.10 20.84 -5.22
N GLY A 239 1.01 21.61 -5.30
CA GLY A 239 0.88 22.74 -6.22
C GLY A 239 -0.31 22.69 -7.17
N ASP A 240 -0.78 21.53 -7.57
CA ASP A 240 -1.94 21.39 -8.46
C ASP A 240 -3.24 21.15 -7.68
N SER A 241 -4.37 21.27 -8.36
CA SER A 241 -5.67 20.81 -7.87
C SER A 241 -6.47 20.12 -8.98
N LYS A 242 -7.33 19.18 -8.60
CA LYS A 242 -8.25 18.52 -9.53
C LYS A 242 -9.26 19.52 -10.09
N THR A 243 -9.46 19.48 -11.40
CA THR A 243 -10.45 20.35 -12.07
C THR A 243 -11.85 19.74 -12.12
N ARG A 244 -11.96 18.42 -11.82
CA ARG A 244 -13.21 17.66 -11.79
C ARG A 244 -13.10 16.52 -10.80
N SER A 245 -14.25 15.93 -10.44
CA SER A 245 -14.28 14.72 -9.60
C SER A 245 -13.83 13.50 -10.40
N GLU A 246 -12.91 12.73 -9.82
CA GLU A 246 -12.31 11.53 -10.38
C GLU A 246 -12.14 10.49 -9.27
N TYR A 247 -11.79 9.24 -9.60
CA TYR A 247 -11.64 8.19 -8.61
C TYR A 247 -10.56 7.17 -8.96
N PHE A 248 -10.05 6.51 -7.90
CA PHE A 248 -9.45 5.18 -7.97
C PHE A 248 -10.41 4.18 -7.33
N ARG A 249 -10.50 2.97 -7.90
CA ARG A 249 -11.22 1.84 -7.30
C ARG A 249 -10.30 0.66 -7.11
N PHE A 250 -10.56 -0.06 -6.03
CA PHE A 250 -9.86 -1.29 -5.68
C PHE A 250 -10.90 -2.37 -5.42
N ASP A 251 -10.79 -3.50 -6.13
CA ASP A 251 -11.70 -4.62 -5.94
C ASP A 251 -11.13 -5.63 -4.96
N HIS A 252 -9.82 -5.88 -5.04
CA HIS A 252 -9.15 -6.88 -4.22
C HIS A 252 -7.75 -6.40 -3.81
N SER A 253 -7.36 -6.71 -2.59
CA SER A 253 -6.02 -6.45 -2.06
C SER A 253 -5.52 -7.69 -1.35
N TYR A 254 -4.43 -8.26 -1.86
CA TYR A 254 -3.84 -9.51 -1.43
C TYR A 254 -2.39 -9.30 -1.02
N ILE A 255 -1.98 -9.90 0.11
CA ILE A 255 -0.59 -9.91 0.56
C ILE A 255 -0.25 -11.33 0.99
N SER A 256 0.87 -11.85 0.50
CA SER A 256 1.42 -13.13 0.94
C SER A 256 2.92 -13.05 1.20
N VAL A 257 3.41 -14.00 1.96
CA VAL A 257 4.81 -14.12 2.40
C VAL A 257 5.26 -15.57 2.29
N PRO A 258 6.57 -15.86 2.24
CA PRO A 258 7.07 -17.22 2.30
C PRO A 258 6.48 -18.02 3.46
N GLY A 259 6.10 -19.26 3.21
CA GLY A 259 5.70 -20.18 4.27
C GLY A 259 6.93 -20.66 5.09
N PRO A 260 6.70 -21.27 6.26
CA PRO A 260 7.78 -21.67 7.19
C PRO A 260 8.83 -22.62 6.59
N GLU A 261 8.53 -23.28 5.49
CA GLU A 261 9.47 -24.17 4.79
C GLU A 261 10.42 -23.41 3.84
N HIS A 262 10.25 -22.09 3.71
CA HIS A 262 11.01 -21.24 2.80
C HIS A 262 11.72 -20.08 3.53
N GLU A 263 11.63 -20.01 4.87
CA GLU A 263 12.35 -19.04 5.73
C GLU A 263 13.81 -19.41 6.00
#